data_18c97976b59401f136b1a43712a2bbb0
#
_entry.id   18c97976b59401f136b1a43712a2bbb0
#
_cell.length_a   1.000
_cell.length_b   1.000
_cell.length_c   1.000
_cell.angle_alpha   90.00
_cell.angle_beta   90.00
_cell.angle_gamma   90.00
#
_symmetry.space_group_name_H-M   'P 1'
#
loop_
_entity.id
_entity.type
_entity.pdbx_description
1 polymer ?
#
loop_
_entity_poly.entity_id
_entity_poly.type
_entity_poly.pdbx_seq_one_letter_code
_entity_poly.pdbx_strand_id
1 'polypeptide(L)'
;MKISGKVVVVTGAGNGMGRELTLQLIKKGAKVAAVDMRAETLSETKNLASAQGGEVETFVLDISDASKVQDLPKEIENKMGSADVLINNAGIIQPFVRINDLTLEQAQKVMDVNFTGPLMLTKAFLPGFLKKSGAHILNVSSMGAYAPVPGQSVYGASKAALKLFTEGLRSELLDTNVGVTIVFPGAIETNIAANSGLANLNIDSAQSSKIKMTSAPVAASLMIDAIEKNKPRITIGKDAKTMDLLSRLSPIYAAKLIYKQMKELLK
;
A
#
# COMPACT_ATOMS: atom_id res chain seq x y z
N MET A 1 13.62 -13.19 -4.44
CA MET A 1 13.54 -13.44 -5.90
C MET A 1 14.17 -12.27 -6.67
N LYS A 2 14.64 -12.46 -7.91
CA LYS A 2 15.02 -11.31 -8.77
C LYS A 2 13.79 -10.75 -9.46
N ILE A 3 13.71 -9.42 -9.58
CA ILE A 3 12.57 -8.71 -10.21
C ILE A 3 12.66 -8.66 -11.74
N SER A 4 13.88 -8.68 -12.29
CA SER A 4 14.09 -8.62 -13.75
C SER A 4 13.34 -9.75 -14.47
N GLY A 5 12.62 -9.41 -15.54
CA GLY A 5 11.79 -10.31 -16.34
C GLY A 5 10.47 -10.74 -15.69
N LYS A 6 10.15 -10.27 -14.48
CA LYS A 6 8.92 -10.63 -13.75
C LYS A 6 7.75 -9.73 -14.12
N VAL A 7 6.55 -10.28 -14.13
CA VAL A 7 5.30 -9.52 -14.25
C VAL A 7 4.85 -9.11 -12.84
N VAL A 8 4.84 -7.81 -12.60
CA VAL A 8 4.55 -7.22 -11.28
C VAL A 8 3.27 -6.41 -11.35
N VAL A 9 2.29 -6.76 -10.54
CA VAL A 9 1.03 -6.01 -10.38
C VAL A 9 1.20 -4.98 -9.27
N VAL A 10 0.93 -3.71 -9.57
CA VAL A 10 1.01 -2.60 -8.60
C VAL A 10 -0.33 -1.90 -8.53
N THR A 11 -1.00 -1.94 -7.38
CA THR A 11 -2.24 -1.18 -7.15
C THR A 11 -1.96 0.23 -6.62
N GLY A 12 -2.82 1.20 -6.97
CA GLY A 12 -2.58 2.61 -6.68
C GLY A 12 -1.40 3.17 -7.48
N ALA A 13 -1.19 2.66 -8.69
CA ALA A 13 -0.04 2.97 -9.55
C ALA A 13 -0.09 4.37 -10.17
N GLY A 14 -1.22 5.06 -10.07
CA GLY A 14 -1.42 6.37 -10.71
C GLY A 14 -0.59 7.49 -10.11
N ASN A 15 -0.20 7.43 -8.82
CA ASN A 15 0.66 8.45 -8.23
C ASN A 15 1.39 7.97 -6.96
N GLY A 16 2.15 8.90 -6.30
CA GLY A 16 2.83 8.64 -5.04
C GLY A 16 3.73 7.41 -5.07
N MET A 17 3.66 6.59 -4.01
CA MET A 17 4.49 5.38 -3.90
C MET A 17 4.22 4.36 -5.01
N GLY A 18 2.96 4.23 -5.47
CA GLY A 18 2.60 3.29 -6.54
C GLY A 18 3.22 3.67 -7.88
N ARG A 19 3.23 4.97 -8.23
CA ARG A 19 3.94 5.47 -9.41
C ARG A 19 5.44 5.20 -9.31
N GLU A 20 6.04 5.53 -8.18
CA GLU A 20 7.46 5.30 -7.95
C GLU A 20 7.85 3.82 -7.99
N LEU A 21 7.01 2.95 -7.41
CA LEU A 21 7.18 1.49 -7.55
C LEU A 21 7.18 1.08 -9.02
N THR A 22 6.20 1.54 -9.80
CA THR A 22 6.10 1.24 -11.23
C THR A 22 7.37 1.66 -11.98
N LEU A 23 7.83 2.90 -11.81
CA LEU A 23 8.99 3.43 -12.50
C LEU A 23 10.30 2.70 -12.11
N GLN A 24 10.48 2.38 -10.83
CA GLN A 24 11.69 1.70 -10.36
C GLN A 24 11.69 0.21 -10.72
N LEU A 25 10.54 -0.46 -10.72
CA LEU A 25 10.41 -1.84 -11.19
C LEU A 25 10.79 -1.97 -12.66
N ILE A 26 10.33 -1.03 -13.50
CA ILE A 26 10.69 -0.97 -14.91
C ILE A 26 12.20 -0.78 -15.09
N LYS A 27 12.82 0.14 -14.36
CA LYS A 27 14.29 0.32 -14.38
C LYS A 27 15.06 -0.95 -14.01
N LYS A 28 14.45 -1.84 -13.22
CA LYS A 28 15.01 -3.15 -12.86
C LYS A 28 14.69 -4.25 -13.88
N GLY A 29 14.04 -3.92 -15.00
CA GLY A 29 13.69 -4.85 -16.07
C GLY A 29 12.45 -5.70 -15.80
N ALA A 30 11.55 -5.27 -14.90
CA ALA A 30 10.25 -5.90 -14.72
C ALA A 30 9.26 -5.42 -15.79
N LYS A 31 8.22 -6.22 -16.05
CA LYS A 31 7.00 -5.83 -16.74
C LYS A 31 5.97 -5.41 -15.68
N VAL A 32 5.33 -4.26 -15.81
CA VAL A 32 4.42 -3.78 -14.75
C VAL A 32 2.99 -3.68 -15.24
N ALA A 33 2.08 -4.39 -14.55
CA ALA A 33 0.65 -4.18 -14.64
C ALA A 33 0.26 -3.08 -13.62
N ALA A 34 0.10 -1.87 -14.11
CA ALA A 34 -0.24 -0.69 -13.32
C ALA A 34 -1.76 -0.59 -13.15
N VAL A 35 -2.24 -0.72 -11.91
CA VAL A 35 -3.67 -0.71 -11.57
C VAL A 35 -4.01 0.54 -10.76
N ASP A 36 -5.01 1.31 -11.17
CA ASP A 36 -5.56 2.45 -10.41
C ASP A 36 -7.01 2.70 -10.88
N MET A 37 -7.81 3.34 -10.04
CA MET A 37 -9.18 3.72 -10.41
C MET A 37 -9.24 4.95 -11.34
N ARG A 38 -8.17 5.75 -11.42
CA ARG A 38 -8.11 7.00 -12.19
C ARG A 38 -7.30 6.81 -13.48
N ALA A 39 -7.99 6.87 -14.60
CA ALA A 39 -7.39 6.69 -15.94
C ALA A 39 -6.33 7.75 -16.25
N GLU A 40 -6.56 9.01 -15.86
CA GLU A 40 -5.66 10.13 -16.15
C GLU A 40 -4.30 9.93 -15.50
N THR A 41 -4.28 9.64 -14.19
CA THR A 41 -3.02 9.45 -13.45
C THR A 41 -2.28 8.17 -13.85
N LEU A 42 -3.03 7.13 -14.28
CA LEU A 42 -2.43 5.94 -14.90
C LEU A 42 -1.77 6.27 -16.24
N SER A 43 -2.41 7.08 -17.08
CA SER A 43 -1.85 7.52 -18.36
C SER A 43 -0.54 8.29 -18.16
N GLU A 44 -0.50 9.20 -17.18
CA GLU A 44 0.74 9.90 -16.81
C GLU A 44 1.85 8.91 -16.41
N THR A 45 1.53 7.94 -15.55
CA THR A 45 2.50 6.92 -15.11
C THR A 45 2.99 6.08 -16.29
N LYS A 46 2.08 5.69 -17.22
CA LYS A 46 2.43 4.97 -18.44
C LYS A 46 3.39 5.77 -19.31
N ASN A 47 3.13 7.06 -19.53
CA ASN A 47 3.99 7.94 -20.34
C ASN A 47 5.38 8.06 -19.73
N LEU A 48 5.48 8.26 -18.40
CA LEU A 48 6.76 8.33 -17.70
C LEU A 48 7.55 7.01 -17.79
N ALA A 49 6.86 5.88 -17.70
CA ALA A 49 7.44 4.56 -17.80
C ALA A 49 7.93 4.24 -19.22
N SER A 50 7.11 4.57 -20.23
CA SER A 50 7.46 4.37 -21.65
C SER A 50 8.67 5.22 -22.07
N ALA A 51 8.79 6.45 -21.55
CA ALA A 51 9.95 7.31 -21.75
C ALA A 51 11.27 6.68 -21.20
N GLN A 52 11.18 5.70 -20.31
CA GLN A 52 12.31 4.94 -19.79
C GLN A 52 12.54 3.60 -20.53
N GLY A 53 11.80 3.35 -21.62
CA GLY A 53 11.88 2.12 -22.41
C GLY A 53 11.28 0.90 -21.72
N GLY A 54 10.39 1.09 -20.73
CA GLY A 54 9.82 0.02 -19.94
C GLY A 54 8.52 -0.55 -20.50
N GLU A 55 8.25 -1.83 -20.18
CA GLU A 55 6.99 -2.50 -20.53
C GLU A 55 5.96 -2.30 -19.40
N VAL A 56 4.96 -1.46 -19.66
CA VAL A 56 3.87 -1.16 -18.71
C VAL A 56 2.53 -1.23 -19.40
N GLU A 57 1.61 -2.00 -18.81
CA GLU A 57 0.20 -2.01 -19.16
C GLU A 57 -0.66 -1.44 -18.05
N THR A 58 -1.69 -0.71 -18.41
CA THR A 58 -2.59 -0.04 -17.48
C THR A 58 -3.94 -0.73 -17.40
N PHE A 59 -4.45 -0.84 -16.17
CA PHE A 59 -5.76 -1.44 -15.86
C PHE A 59 -6.54 -0.46 -14.97
N VAL A 60 -7.60 0.15 -15.53
CA VAL A 60 -8.47 1.06 -14.79
C VAL A 60 -9.46 0.24 -13.99
N LEU A 61 -9.25 0.20 -12.66
CA LEU A 61 -10.02 -0.67 -11.79
C LEU A 61 -10.11 -0.10 -10.38
N ASP A 62 -11.33 -0.08 -9.82
CA ASP A 62 -11.55 0.11 -8.40
C ASP A 62 -11.37 -1.24 -7.70
N ILE A 63 -10.38 -1.35 -6.81
CA ILE A 63 -10.07 -2.60 -6.10
C ILE A 63 -11.14 -3.02 -5.10
N SER A 64 -12.13 -2.18 -4.80
CA SER A 64 -13.31 -2.53 -4.00
C SER A 64 -14.41 -3.22 -4.81
N ASP A 65 -14.32 -3.25 -6.16
CA ASP A 65 -15.25 -3.94 -7.04
C ASP A 65 -14.85 -5.42 -7.19
N ALA A 66 -15.56 -6.29 -6.46
CA ALA A 66 -15.27 -7.72 -6.41
C ALA A 66 -15.35 -8.41 -7.78
N SER A 67 -16.28 -7.99 -8.64
CA SER A 67 -16.49 -8.60 -9.96
C SER A 67 -15.28 -8.35 -10.87
N LYS A 68 -14.80 -7.11 -10.92
CA LYS A 68 -13.65 -6.73 -11.72
C LYS A 68 -12.32 -7.28 -11.18
N VAL A 69 -12.18 -7.35 -9.86
CA VAL A 69 -10.98 -7.92 -9.22
C VAL A 69 -10.81 -9.39 -9.58
N GLN A 70 -11.90 -10.15 -9.67
CA GLN A 70 -11.86 -11.57 -10.00
C GLN A 70 -11.29 -11.84 -11.40
N ASP A 71 -11.56 -10.98 -12.37
CA ASP A 71 -11.15 -11.14 -13.77
C ASP A 71 -9.73 -10.60 -14.04
N LEU A 72 -9.22 -9.71 -13.19
CA LEU A 72 -7.95 -9.04 -13.38
C LEU A 72 -6.74 -9.97 -13.64
N PRO A 73 -6.57 -11.12 -12.95
CA PRO A 73 -5.44 -12.01 -13.22
C PRO A 73 -5.43 -12.51 -14.67
N LYS A 74 -6.61 -12.85 -15.22
CA LYS A 74 -6.76 -13.33 -16.60
C LYS A 74 -6.53 -12.21 -17.62
N GLU A 75 -7.00 -11.01 -17.32
CA GLU A 75 -6.76 -9.84 -18.19
C GLU A 75 -5.26 -9.52 -18.27
N ILE A 76 -4.54 -9.59 -17.15
CA ILE A 76 -3.09 -9.38 -17.12
C ILE A 76 -2.37 -10.50 -17.87
N GLU A 77 -2.76 -11.76 -17.63
CA GLU A 77 -2.15 -12.91 -18.29
C GLU A 77 -2.25 -12.83 -19.83
N ASN A 78 -3.39 -12.40 -20.34
CA ASN A 78 -3.62 -12.23 -21.77
C ASN A 78 -2.73 -11.16 -22.41
N LYS A 79 -2.34 -10.11 -21.67
CA LYS A 79 -1.55 -8.98 -22.21
C LYS A 79 -0.05 -9.09 -21.95
N MET A 80 0.32 -9.63 -20.80
CA MET A 80 1.70 -9.54 -20.29
C MET A 80 2.29 -10.88 -19.85
N GLY A 81 1.47 -11.95 -19.83
CA GLY A 81 1.80 -13.21 -19.19
C GLY A 81 1.40 -13.24 -17.71
N SER A 82 1.50 -14.42 -17.11
CA SER A 82 1.00 -14.63 -15.75
C SER A 82 1.82 -13.87 -14.71
N ALA A 83 1.14 -13.18 -13.79
CA ALA A 83 1.77 -12.35 -12.75
C ALA A 83 2.67 -13.17 -11.82
N ASP A 84 3.80 -12.58 -11.39
CA ASP A 84 4.74 -13.15 -10.44
C ASP A 84 4.70 -12.46 -9.08
N VAL A 85 4.33 -11.18 -9.06
CA VAL A 85 4.31 -10.36 -7.84
C VAL A 85 3.03 -9.54 -7.80
N LEU A 86 2.41 -9.47 -6.62
CA LEU A 86 1.30 -8.58 -6.31
C LEU A 86 1.74 -7.58 -5.24
N ILE A 87 1.66 -6.29 -5.54
CA ILE A 87 1.90 -5.20 -4.59
C ILE A 87 0.57 -4.49 -4.31
N ASN A 88 -0.05 -4.80 -3.18
CA ASN A 88 -1.23 -4.13 -2.67
C ASN A 88 -0.80 -2.81 -2.00
N ASN A 89 -0.66 -1.77 -2.82
CA ASN A 89 -0.24 -0.44 -2.37
C ASN A 89 -1.41 0.56 -2.32
N ALA A 90 -2.48 0.37 -3.08
CA ALA A 90 -3.65 1.25 -3.03
C ALA A 90 -4.20 1.39 -1.60
N GLY A 91 -4.62 2.60 -1.27
CA GLY A 91 -5.21 2.89 0.03
C GLY A 91 -5.69 4.32 0.14
N ILE A 92 -6.65 4.52 1.03
CA ILE A 92 -7.23 5.82 1.35
C ILE A 92 -7.22 6.06 2.86
N ILE A 93 -7.30 7.32 3.27
CA ILE A 93 -7.52 7.73 4.67
C ILE A 93 -8.97 8.18 4.86
N GLN A 94 -9.47 8.12 6.09
CA GLN A 94 -10.74 8.73 6.46
C GLN A 94 -10.57 10.25 6.67
N PRO A 95 -11.66 11.04 6.70
CA PRO A 95 -11.62 12.41 7.21
C PRO A 95 -11.08 12.45 8.65
N PHE A 96 -10.33 13.51 9.00
CA PHE A 96 -9.82 13.72 10.36
C PHE A 96 -10.94 14.25 11.28
N VAL A 97 -11.86 13.37 11.63
CA VAL A 97 -13.01 13.66 12.47
C VAL A 97 -13.10 12.69 13.65
N ARG A 98 -13.85 13.05 14.69
CA ARG A 98 -14.15 12.13 15.79
C ARG A 98 -15.03 10.99 15.30
N ILE A 99 -15.00 9.86 16.00
CA ILE A 99 -15.73 8.66 15.56
C ILE A 99 -17.25 8.86 15.48
N ASN A 100 -17.81 9.71 16.35
CA ASN A 100 -19.24 10.05 16.32
C ASN A 100 -19.65 10.89 15.09
N ASP A 101 -18.70 11.57 14.45
CA ASP A 101 -18.92 12.43 13.28
C ASP A 101 -18.56 11.72 11.97
N LEU A 102 -17.96 10.55 12.05
CA LEU A 102 -17.64 9.70 10.89
C LEU A 102 -18.88 8.91 10.47
N THR A 103 -19.30 9.04 9.20
CA THR A 103 -20.43 8.24 8.70
C THR A 103 -20.04 6.77 8.52
N LEU A 104 -21.02 5.86 8.64
CA LEU A 104 -20.78 4.43 8.38
C LEU A 104 -20.34 4.16 6.94
N GLU A 105 -20.84 4.94 5.98
CA GLU A 105 -20.42 4.84 4.58
C GLU A 105 -18.93 5.18 4.41
N GLN A 106 -18.46 6.27 5.03
CA GLN A 106 -17.04 6.64 5.02
C GLN A 106 -16.18 5.56 5.68
N ALA A 107 -16.64 5.01 6.80
CA ALA A 107 -15.96 3.93 7.50
C ALA A 107 -15.88 2.66 6.62
N GLN A 108 -16.98 2.26 6.00
CA GLN A 108 -17.05 1.10 5.11
C GLN A 108 -16.14 1.27 3.91
N LYS A 109 -16.16 2.42 3.23
CA LYS A 109 -15.28 2.72 2.10
C LYS A 109 -13.80 2.54 2.44
N VAL A 110 -13.38 2.98 3.64
CA VAL A 110 -11.99 2.80 4.09
C VAL A 110 -11.66 1.32 4.27
N MET A 111 -12.57 0.55 4.84
CA MET A 111 -12.39 -0.91 5.00
C MET A 111 -12.36 -1.62 3.66
N ASP A 112 -13.24 -1.26 2.73
CA ASP A 112 -13.33 -1.88 1.41
C ASP A 112 -12.05 -1.69 0.60
N VAL A 113 -11.51 -0.48 0.58
CA VAL A 113 -10.28 -0.18 -0.17
C VAL A 113 -9.04 -0.73 0.54
N ASN A 114 -8.92 -0.54 1.87
CA ASN A 114 -7.66 -0.82 2.57
C ASN A 114 -7.50 -2.27 3.01
N PHE A 115 -8.60 -3.02 3.14
CA PHE A 115 -8.57 -4.41 3.62
C PHE A 115 -9.26 -5.36 2.66
N THR A 116 -10.53 -5.13 2.31
CA THR A 116 -11.31 -6.06 1.47
C THR A 116 -10.71 -6.16 0.07
N GLY A 117 -10.29 -5.05 -0.53
CA GLY A 117 -9.62 -5.02 -1.84
C GLY A 117 -8.34 -5.86 -1.89
N PRO A 118 -7.35 -5.63 -1.00
CA PRO A 118 -6.17 -6.50 -0.88
C PRO A 118 -6.47 -7.97 -0.61
N LEU A 119 -7.51 -8.28 0.19
CA LEU A 119 -7.97 -9.65 0.41
C LEU A 119 -8.49 -10.28 -0.88
N MET A 120 -9.36 -9.59 -1.62
CA MET A 120 -9.91 -10.06 -2.89
C MET A 120 -8.82 -10.27 -3.94
N LEU A 121 -7.90 -9.31 -4.10
CA LEU A 121 -6.76 -9.42 -5.00
C LEU A 121 -5.86 -10.60 -4.62
N THR A 122 -5.56 -10.77 -3.34
CA THR A 122 -4.79 -11.93 -2.86
C THR A 122 -5.49 -13.23 -3.25
N LYS A 123 -6.78 -13.38 -3.02
CA LYS A 123 -7.55 -14.58 -3.40
C LYS A 123 -7.57 -14.81 -4.91
N ALA A 124 -7.64 -13.77 -5.72
CA ALA A 124 -7.66 -13.87 -7.17
C ALA A 124 -6.30 -14.33 -7.75
N PHE A 125 -5.18 -13.81 -7.22
CA PHE A 125 -3.84 -14.13 -7.73
C PHE A 125 -3.21 -15.38 -7.11
N LEU A 126 -3.53 -15.72 -5.86
CA LEU A 126 -2.87 -16.80 -5.11
C LEU A 126 -2.91 -18.17 -5.81
N PRO A 127 -4.03 -18.61 -6.44
CA PRO A 127 -4.05 -19.90 -7.15
C PRO A 127 -3.01 -19.98 -8.28
N GLY A 128 -2.76 -18.88 -8.98
CA GLY A 128 -1.71 -18.79 -10.00
C GLY A 128 -0.31 -18.79 -9.38
N PHE A 129 -0.11 -18.09 -8.28
CA PHE A 129 1.17 -17.98 -7.58
C PHE A 129 1.63 -19.33 -6.99
N LEU A 130 0.72 -20.12 -6.46
CA LEU A 130 1.03 -21.45 -5.91
C LEU A 130 1.58 -22.43 -6.96
N LYS A 131 1.31 -22.20 -8.25
CA LYS A 131 1.81 -23.03 -9.36
C LYS A 131 3.19 -22.62 -9.86
N LYS A 132 3.73 -21.48 -9.37
CA LYS A 132 5.02 -20.95 -9.81
C LYS A 132 6.18 -21.46 -8.95
N SER A 133 7.37 -21.47 -9.52
CA SER A 133 8.62 -21.75 -8.79
C SER A 133 9.04 -20.62 -7.84
N GLY A 134 8.36 -19.47 -7.88
CA GLY A 134 8.56 -18.32 -7.02
C GLY A 134 7.59 -17.21 -7.35
N ALA A 135 6.87 -16.74 -6.34
CA ALA A 135 5.96 -15.59 -6.41
C ALA A 135 6.05 -14.76 -5.13
N HIS A 136 5.46 -13.57 -5.13
CA HIS A 136 5.51 -12.71 -3.95
C HIS A 136 4.26 -11.84 -3.80
N ILE A 137 3.78 -11.69 -2.57
CA ILE A 137 2.72 -10.76 -2.20
C ILE A 137 3.29 -9.74 -1.22
N LEU A 138 3.17 -8.45 -1.55
CA LEU A 138 3.54 -7.36 -0.65
C LEU A 138 2.31 -6.51 -0.34
N ASN A 139 2.00 -6.38 0.95
CA ASN A 139 0.89 -5.57 1.43
C ASN A 139 1.40 -4.31 2.14
N VAL A 140 0.93 -3.13 1.69
CA VAL A 140 1.29 -1.85 2.30
C VAL A 140 0.28 -1.50 3.39
N SER A 141 0.68 -1.74 4.64
CA SER A 141 -0.04 -1.29 5.81
C SER A 141 0.33 0.17 6.16
N SER A 142 0.49 0.49 7.42
CA SER A 142 0.87 1.83 7.91
C SER A 142 1.39 1.71 9.33
N MET A 143 2.16 2.70 9.78
CA MET A 143 2.40 2.96 11.20
C MET A 143 1.09 3.07 11.99
N GLY A 144 0.01 3.56 11.35
CA GLY A 144 -1.34 3.62 11.94
C GLY A 144 -1.92 2.27 12.37
N ALA A 145 -1.36 1.15 11.89
CA ALA A 145 -1.79 -0.20 12.30
C ALA A 145 -1.43 -0.56 13.76
N TYR A 146 -0.48 0.14 14.36
CA TYR A 146 -0.05 -0.08 15.74
C TYR A 146 0.08 1.21 16.56
N ALA A 147 -0.06 2.37 15.91
CA ALA A 147 0.01 3.67 16.54
C ALA A 147 -1.34 4.39 16.34
N PRO A 148 -2.15 4.57 17.40
CA PRO A 148 -3.52 5.08 17.29
C PRO A 148 -3.52 6.58 17.00
N VAL A 149 -3.73 6.96 15.75
CA VAL A 149 -3.80 8.36 15.32
C VAL A 149 -5.21 8.91 15.57
N PRO A 150 -5.37 10.00 16.36
CA PRO A 150 -6.66 10.65 16.57
C PRO A 150 -7.32 11.06 15.25
N GLY A 151 -8.62 10.81 15.12
CA GLY A 151 -9.37 11.10 13.89
C GLY A 151 -9.12 10.12 12.74
N GLN A 152 -8.32 9.06 12.96
CA GLN A 152 -8.01 8.02 11.97
C GLN A 152 -8.29 6.61 12.51
N SER A 153 -9.31 6.45 13.36
CA SER A 153 -9.58 5.19 14.07
C SER A 153 -9.91 4.04 13.10
N VAL A 154 -10.76 4.26 12.11
CA VAL A 154 -11.14 3.23 11.13
C VAL A 154 -10.02 2.98 10.14
N TYR A 155 -9.29 4.02 9.71
CA TYR A 155 -8.07 3.84 8.93
C TYR A 155 -7.05 2.96 9.66
N GLY A 156 -6.76 3.26 10.92
CA GLY A 156 -5.88 2.44 11.76
C GLY A 156 -6.36 1.00 11.86
N ALA A 157 -7.66 0.79 12.12
CA ALA A 157 -8.29 -0.52 12.18
C ALA A 157 -8.14 -1.29 10.86
N SER A 158 -8.38 -0.65 9.70
CA SER A 158 -8.22 -1.28 8.38
C SER A 158 -6.78 -1.71 8.11
N LYS A 159 -5.80 -0.90 8.50
CA LYS A 159 -4.38 -1.21 8.35
C LYS A 159 -3.89 -2.25 9.38
N ALA A 160 -4.51 -2.32 10.55
CA ALA A 160 -4.28 -3.40 11.53
C ALA A 160 -4.88 -4.73 11.05
N ALA A 161 -6.07 -4.71 10.45
CA ALA A 161 -6.68 -5.88 9.81
C ALA A 161 -5.78 -6.42 8.69
N LEU A 162 -5.29 -5.55 7.79
CA LEU A 162 -4.37 -5.92 6.72
C LEU A 162 -3.05 -6.47 7.27
N LYS A 163 -2.54 -5.90 8.38
CA LYS A 163 -1.34 -6.42 9.07
C LYS A 163 -1.57 -7.87 9.49
N LEU A 164 -2.59 -8.14 10.29
CA LEU A 164 -2.80 -9.48 10.85
C LEU A 164 -3.14 -10.50 9.76
N PHE A 165 -3.93 -10.10 8.77
CA PHE A 165 -4.18 -10.91 7.56
C PHE A 165 -2.88 -11.30 6.85
N THR A 166 -1.97 -10.35 6.66
CA THR A 166 -0.70 -10.61 5.96
C THR A 166 0.22 -11.53 6.76
N GLU A 167 0.28 -11.35 8.08
CA GLU A 167 1.06 -12.22 8.97
C GLU A 167 0.49 -13.65 9.01
N GLY A 168 -0.85 -13.80 9.02
CA GLY A 168 -1.54 -15.08 8.90
C GLY A 168 -1.29 -15.75 7.56
N LEU A 169 -1.48 -15.01 6.46
CA LEU A 169 -1.21 -15.49 5.10
C LEU A 169 0.25 -15.98 4.94
N ARG A 170 1.21 -15.27 5.53
CA ARG A 170 2.59 -15.72 5.53
C ARG A 170 2.75 -17.07 6.22
N SER A 171 2.09 -17.27 7.35
CA SER A 171 2.14 -18.55 8.09
C SER A 171 1.55 -19.69 7.28
N GLU A 172 0.44 -19.44 6.58
CA GLU A 172 -0.20 -20.44 5.70
C GLU A 172 0.68 -20.84 4.49
N LEU A 173 1.56 -19.93 4.05
CA LEU A 173 2.38 -20.10 2.85
C LEU A 173 3.85 -20.48 3.12
N LEU A 174 4.21 -20.81 4.38
CA LEU A 174 5.60 -21.11 4.77
C LEU A 174 6.21 -22.29 3.97
N ASP A 175 5.41 -23.30 3.65
CA ASP A 175 5.87 -24.48 2.92
C ASP A 175 5.66 -24.37 1.40
N THR A 176 5.47 -23.14 0.89
CA THR A 176 5.28 -22.84 -0.53
C THR A 176 6.39 -21.96 -1.10
N ASN A 177 6.38 -21.78 -2.41
CA ASN A 177 7.29 -20.85 -3.09
C ASN A 177 6.77 -19.40 -3.13
N VAL A 178 5.75 -19.05 -2.34
CA VAL A 178 5.14 -17.72 -2.30
C VAL A 178 5.66 -16.93 -1.11
N GLY A 179 6.47 -15.92 -1.37
CA GLY A 179 6.93 -14.98 -0.34
C GLY A 179 5.80 -14.00 0.04
N VAL A 180 5.80 -13.56 1.31
CA VAL A 180 4.83 -12.56 1.79
C VAL A 180 5.55 -11.50 2.62
N THR A 181 5.34 -10.23 2.28
CA THR A 181 5.90 -9.07 2.98
C THR A 181 4.81 -8.14 3.48
N ILE A 182 4.88 -7.72 4.73
CA ILE A 182 4.12 -6.60 5.27
C ILE A 182 5.00 -5.35 5.41
N VAL A 183 4.50 -4.19 4.96
CA VAL A 183 5.20 -2.91 5.01
C VAL A 183 4.48 -1.94 5.92
N PHE A 184 5.22 -1.23 6.77
CA PHE A 184 4.70 -0.18 7.65
C PHE A 184 5.38 1.15 7.34
N PRO A 185 4.84 1.94 6.39
CA PRO A 185 5.29 3.31 6.19
C PRO A 185 4.91 4.19 7.38
N GLY A 186 5.82 5.09 7.76
CA GLY A 186 5.52 6.26 8.56
C GLY A 186 4.99 7.41 7.70
N ALA A 187 5.40 8.63 8.00
CA ALA A 187 5.05 9.79 7.17
C ALA A 187 5.81 9.74 5.83
N ILE A 188 5.08 9.59 4.74
CA ILE A 188 5.62 9.57 3.36
C ILE A 188 5.12 10.80 2.60
N GLU A 189 5.98 11.42 1.83
CA GLU A 189 5.62 12.51 0.90
C GLU A 189 4.75 11.96 -0.23
N THR A 190 3.42 12.01 -0.06
CA THR A 190 2.44 11.52 -1.04
C THR A 190 1.18 12.37 -1.03
N ASN A 191 0.39 12.27 -2.09
CA ASN A 191 -0.90 12.94 -2.21
C ASN A 191 -2.07 12.13 -1.61
N ILE A 192 -1.83 11.28 -0.60
CA ILE A 192 -2.87 10.39 -0.07
C ILE A 192 -4.10 11.14 0.43
N ALA A 193 -3.94 12.31 1.06
CA ALA A 193 -5.06 13.12 1.51
C ALA A 193 -5.90 13.62 0.31
N ALA A 194 -5.26 14.20 -0.70
CA ALA A 194 -5.94 14.64 -1.92
C ALA A 194 -6.62 13.46 -2.65
N ASN A 195 -5.96 12.32 -2.72
CA ASN A 195 -6.50 11.09 -3.33
C ASN A 195 -7.70 10.52 -2.56
N SER A 196 -7.81 10.82 -1.27
CA SER A 196 -8.94 10.42 -0.42
C SER A 196 -10.10 11.43 -0.46
N GLY A 197 -10.05 12.43 -1.35
CA GLY A 197 -11.07 13.49 -1.43
C GLY A 197 -10.94 14.55 -0.34
N LEU A 198 -9.78 14.64 0.32
CA LEU A 198 -9.51 15.54 1.44
C LEU A 198 -8.55 16.67 1.05
N ALA A 199 -8.62 17.14 -0.18
CA ALA A 199 -7.72 18.18 -0.73
C ALA A 199 -7.71 19.49 0.08
N ASN A 200 -8.77 19.79 0.85
CA ASN A 200 -8.91 21.00 1.66
C ASN A 200 -8.35 20.85 3.09
N LEU A 201 -7.72 19.71 3.42
CA LEU A 201 -6.95 19.60 4.66
C LEU A 201 -5.67 20.45 4.49
N ASN A 202 -5.74 21.73 4.85
CA ASN A 202 -4.56 22.49 5.21
C ASN A 202 -3.97 21.83 6.47
N ILE A 203 -3.15 20.80 6.27
CA ILE A 203 -2.19 20.38 7.29
C ILE A 203 -1.21 21.55 7.30
N ASP A 204 -1.39 22.47 8.26
CA ASP A 204 -0.58 23.66 8.40
C ASP A 204 0.89 23.30 8.16
N SER A 205 1.50 23.98 7.20
CA SER A 205 2.90 23.81 6.80
C SER A 205 3.87 23.90 8.00
N ALA A 206 3.46 24.56 9.08
CA ALA A 206 4.21 24.67 10.32
C ALA A 206 4.26 23.36 11.15
N GLN A 207 3.26 22.47 11.04
CA GLN A 207 3.27 21.16 11.73
C GLN A 207 3.90 20.07 10.88
N SER A 208 3.72 20.10 9.56
CA SER A 208 4.40 19.21 8.64
C SER A 208 5.93 19.42 8.62
N SER A 209 6.40 20.63 8.94
CA SER A 209 7.84 20.95 9.00
C SER A 209 8.61 20.28 10.15
N LYS A 210 7.91 19.76 11.18
CA LYS A 210 8.54 19.07 12.33
C LYS A 210 8.71 17.56 12.12
N ILE A 211 7.95 16.94 11.19
CA ILE A 211 8.04 15.51 10.91
C ILE A 211 8.85 15.33 9.63
N LYS A 212 10.05 14.77 9.76
CA LYS A 212 10.87 14.43 8.60
C LYS A 212 10.21 13.30 7.83
N MET A 213 9.50 13.63 6.76
CA MET A 213 8.87 12.65 5.86
C MET A 213 9.91 11.89 5.05
N THR A 214 9.60 10.64 4.72
CA THR A 214 10.38 9.85 3.77
C THR A 214 9.83 10.08 2.37
N SER A 215 10.69 10.28 1.38
CA SER A 215 10.24 10.47 0.00
C SER A 215 9.68 9.18 -0.61
N ALA A 216 8.71 9.31 -1.53
CA ALA A 216 8.11 8.17 -2.22
C ALA A 216 9.12 7.30 -2.98
N PRO A 217 10.16 7.85 -3.68
CA PRO A 217 11.22 7.06 -4.31
C PRO A 217 11.99 6.17 -3.33
N VAL A 218 12.34 6.69 -2.16
CA VAL A 218 13.05 5.92 -1.11
C VAL A 218 12.16 4.80 -0.59
N ALA A 219 10.88 5.08 -0.34
CA ALA A 219 9.92 4.07 0.10
C ALA A 219 9.77 2.94 -0.93
N ALA A 220 9.61 3.26 -2.21
CA ALA A 220 9.53 2.30 -3.30
C ALA A 220 10.77 1.40 -3.39
N SER A 221 11.97 1.98 -3.31
CA SER A 221 13.24 1.24 -3.33
C SER A 221 13.31 0.22 -2.19
N LEU A 222 12.92 0.62 -0.96
CA LEU A 222 12.93 -0.28 0.20
C LEU A 222 11.91 -1.42 0.08
N MET A 223 10.74 -1.18 -0.53
CA MET A 223 9.74 -2.21 -0.80
C MET A 223 10.24 -3.22 -1.83
N ILE A 224 10.85 -2.77 -2.91
CA ILE A 224 11.42 -3.65 -3.94
C ILE A 224 12.55 -4.50 -3.34
N ASP A 225 13.45 -3.91 -2.55
CA ASP A 225 14.50 -4.65 -1.83
C ASP A 225 13.90 -5.71 -0.89
N ALA A 226 12.78 -5.41 -0.23
CA ALA A 226 12.10 -6.36 0.63
C ALA A 226 11.55 -7.57 -0.14
N ILE A 227 10.99 -7.37 -1.33
CA ILE A 227 10.56 -8.46 -2.22
C ILE A 227 11.76 -9.30 -2.66
N GLU A 228 12.83 -8.66 -3.16
CA GLU A 228 14.01 -9.36 -3.66
C GLU A 228 14.68 -10.21 -2.58
N LYS A 229 14.71 -9.72 -1.33
CA LYS A 229 15.29 -10.39 -0.15
C LYS A 229 14.31 -11.24 0.65
N ASN A 230 13.07 -11.36 0.20
CA ASN A 230 11.98 -12.07 0.90
C ASN A 230 11.87 -11.69 2.39
N LYS A 231 11.95 -10.39 2.69
CA LYS A 231 11.83 -9.90 4.06
C LYS A 231 10.37 -10.00 4.52
N PRO A 232 10.08 -10.64 5.66
CA PRO A 232 8.69 -10.82 6.12
C PRO A 232 8.03 -9.50 6.51
N ARG A 233 8.82 -8.52 6.98
CA ARG A 233 8.35 -7.27 7.57
C ARG A 233 9.39 -6.17 7.39
N ILE A 234 8.94 -4.98 6.99
CA ILE A 234 9.76 -3.77 7.01
C ILE A 234 8.98 -2.57 7.57
N THR A 235 9.70 -1.65 8.21
CA THR A 235 9.23 -0.31 8.57
C THR A 235 9.97 0.71 7.71
N ILE A 236 9.26 1.73 7.22
CA ILE A 236 9.83 2.80 6.39
C ILE A 236 9.69 4.12 7.13
N GLY A 237 10.82 4.77 7.39
CA GLY A 237 10.92 5.99 8.21
C GLY A 237 11.37 5.70 9.64
N LYS A 238 12.04 6.69 10.23
CA LYS A 238 12.50 6.62 11.64
C LYS A 238 11.31 6.66 12.61
N ASP A 239 10.30 7.43 12.28
CA ASP A 239 9.03 7.55 12.99
C ASP A 239 8.32 6.19 13.12
N ALA A 240 8.12 5.49 11.99
CA ALA A 240 7.52 4.16 12.00
C ALA A 240 8.31 3.16 12.86
N LYS A 241 9.65 3.17 12.75
CA LYS A 241 10.52 2.28 13.52
C LYS A 241 10.43 2.57 15.02
N THR A 242 10.47 3.84 15.40
CA THR A 242 10.38 4.26 16.81
C THR A 242 9.03 3.90 17.40
N MET A 243 7.95 4.19 16.66
CA MET A 243 6.59 3.90 17.11
C MET A 243 6.30 2.39 17.16
N ASP A 244 6.86 1.58 16.26
CA ASP A 244 6.74 0.12 16.34
C ASP A 244 7.34 -0.42 17.64
N LEU A 245 8.52 0.01 18.00
CA LEU A 245 9.15 -0.38 19.26
C LEU A 245 8.35 0.12 20.47
N LEU A 246 7.98 1.38 20.47
CA LEU A 246 7.28 2.01 21.59
C LEU A 246 5.89 1.38 21.82
N SER A 247 5.14 1.09 20.73
CA SER A 247 3.83 0.46 20.84
C SER A 247 3.89 -0.97 21.38
N ARG A 248 5.00 -1.68 21.17
CA ARG A 248 5.21 -3.02 21.73
C ARG A 248 5.60 -2.98 23.21
N LEU A 249 6.39 -2.01 23.63
CA LEU A 249 6.87 -1.90 25.00
C LEU A 249 5.85 -1.22 25.92
N SER A 250 5.17 -0.19 25.43
CA SER A 250 4.21 0.59 26.23
C SER A 250 3.13 1.21 25.32
N PRO A 251 2.08 0.43 24.97
CA PRO A 251 1.04 0.89 24.04
C PRO A 251 0.29 2.12 24.55
N ILE A 252 0.06 2.22 25.86
CA ILE A 252 -0.62 3.38 26.46
C ILE A 252 0.24 4.65 26.34
N TYR A 253 1.55 4.55 26.55
CA TYR A 253 2.43 5.69 26.41
C TYR A 253 2.55 6.11 24.95
N ALA A 254 2.67 5.15 24.02
CA ALA A 254 2.67 5.41 22.60
C ALA A 254 1.41 6.17 22.16
N ALA A 255 0.23 5.74 22.62
CA ALA A 255 -1.05 6.40 22.35
C ALA A 255 -1.07 7.85 22.86
N LYS A 256 -0.61 8.09 24.09
CA LYS A 256 -0.52 9.44 24.67
C LYS A 256 0.43 10.35 23.90
N LEU A 257 1.58 9.81 23.44
CA LEU A 257 2.56 10.55 22.66
C LEU A 257 1.96 10.99 21.32
N ILE A 258 1.34 10.07 20.59
CA ILE A 258 0.69 10.38 19.30
C ILE A 258 -0.45 11.38 19.49
N TYR A 259 -1.29 11.19 20.50
CA TYR A 259 -2.36 12.15 20.80
C TYR A 259 -1.79 13.56 21.01
N LYS A 260 -0.72 13.70 21.82
CA LYS A 260 -0.09 15.00 22.07
C LYS A 260 0.44 15.65 20.79
N GLN A 261 0.95 14.86 19.84
CA GLN A 261 1.51 15.37 18.59
C GLN A 261 0.44 15.69 17.53
N MET A 262 -0.69 14.98 17.54
CA MET A 262 -1.65 15.01 16.42
C MET A 262 -3.06 15.51 16.83
N LYS A 263 -3.30 15.86 18.10
CA LYS A 263 -4.63 16.32 18.57
C LYS A 263 -5.17 17.54 17.81
N GLU A 264 -4.31 18.38 17.28
CA GLU A 264 -4.69 19.58 16.54
C GLU A 264 -5.24 19.27 15.13
N LEU A 265 -5.08 18.02 14.65
CA LEU A 265 -5.71 17.55 13.41
C LEU A 265 -7.19 17.17 13.62
N LEU A 266 -7.62 16.97 14.87
CA LEU A 266 -9.03 16.79 15.22
C LEU A 266 -9.75 18.13 15.19
N LYS A 267 -10.58 18.35 14.22
CA LYS A 267 -11.52 19.47 14.18
C LYS A 267 -12.78 19.15 14.98
#